data_646610cd4af75edc68e1fefc68fa4681
#
_entry.id   646610cd4af75edc68e1fefc68fa4681
#
_cell.length_a   1.000
_cell.length_b   1.000
_cell.length_c   1.000
_cell.angle_alpha   90.00
_cell.angle_beta   90.00
_cell.angle_gamma   90.00
#
_symmetry.space_group_name_H-M   'P 1'
#
loop_
_entity.id
_entity.type
_entity.pdbx_description
1 polymer ?
#
loop_
_entity_poly.entity_id
_entity_poly.type
_entity_poly.pdbx_seq_one_letter_code
_entity_poly.pdbx_strand_id
1 'polypeptide(L)'
;METTALKAAISYESKLVRRNGLFYFFIFGVLGILSVLIPWTRDWIFWENVAFASSIPIRGVYFLNLFQSLIVIFIICDIERKRRKAETREVLSVRPISNRQSLLGEFLGILVPFLAVDIIFMIVCVVIGVIIPDSPVNLWVNLFYLLTLVLPALVFITGLSLLVNKL
;
A
#
# COMPACT_ATOMS: atom_id res chain seq x y z
N MET A 1 -0.87 -26.64 13.20
CA MET A 1 0.12 -25.82 13.91
C MET A 1 0.84 -24.82 13.01
N GLU A 2 1.18 -25.14 11.76
CA GLU A 2 1.91 -24.21 10.86
C GLU A 2 1.15 -22.93 10.49
N THR A 3 -0.15 -23.02 10.27
CA THR A 3 -0.98 -21.87 9.91
C THR A 3 -1.15 -20.84 11.03
N THR A 4 -1.10 -21.27 12.28
CA THR A 4 -1.19 -20.37 13.45
C THR A 4 0.08 -19.55 13.64
N ALA A 5 1.25 -20.15 13.41
CA ALA A 5 2.53 -19.46 13.49
C ALA A 5 2.67 -18.37 12.39
N LEU A 6 2.27 -18.70 11.15
CA LEU A 6 2.27 -17.74 10.05
C LEU A 6 1.31 -16.56 10.31
N LYS A 7 0.09 -16.84 10.76
CA LYS A 7 -0.88 -15.78 11.13
C LYS A 7 -0.35 -14.86 12.22
N ALA A 8 0.31 -15.44 13.24
CA ALA A 8 0.93 -14.67 14.30
C ALA A 8 2.05 -13.76 13.77
N ALA A 9 2.88 -14.28 12.86
CA ALA A 9 3.94 -13.52 12.21
C ALA A 9 3.37 -12.35 11.39
N ILE A 10 2.38 -12.59 10.54
CA ILE A 10 1.70 -11.55 9.74
C ILE A 10 1.09 -10.47 10.66
N SER A 11 0.40 -10.89 11.72
CA SER A 11 -0.23 -9.96 12.66
C SER A 11 0.80 -9.09 13.38
N TYR A 12 1.93 -9.68 13.78
CA TYR A 12 3.02 -8.96 14.41
C TYR A 12 3.62 -7.91 13.48
N GLU A 13 3.98 -8.30 12.26
CA GLU A 13 4.58 -7.41 11.27
C GLU A 13 3.62 -6.28 10.86
N SER A 14 2.36 -6.61 10.65
CA SER A 14 1.32 -5.62 10.36
C SER A 14 1.14 -4.60 11.50
N LYS A 15 1.30 -5.02 12.77
CA LYS A 15 1.32 -4.10 13.91
C LYS A 15 2.54 -3.19 13.91
N LEU A 16 3.72 -3.71 13.54
CA LEU A 16 4.94 -2.90 13.43
C LEU A 16 4.79 -1.80 12.37
N VAL A 17 4.27 -2.16 11.20
CA VAL A 17 4.00 -1.18 10.12
C VAL A 17 3.03 -0.11 10.59
N ARG A 18 1.88 -0.52 11.15
CA ARG A 18 0.84 0.43 11.60
C ARG A 18 1.29 1.34 12.74
N ARG A 19 2.26 0.93 13.55
CA ARG A 19 2.84 1.75 14.63
C ARG A 19 3.99 2.63 14.16
N ASN A 20 4.41 2.51 12.92
CA ASN A 20 5.47 3.34 12.35
C ASN A 20 4.92 4.73 11.99
N GLY A 21 5.62 5.78 12.41
CA GLY A 21 5.23 7.16 12.11
C GLY A 21 5.14 7.46 10.60
N LEU A 22 5.98 6.82 9.79
CA LEU A 22 5.93 6.94 8.33
C LEU A 22 4.64 6.38 7.73
N PHE A 23 4.02 5.38 8.37
CA PHE A 23 2.72 4.86 7.93
C PHE A 23 1.60 5.88 8.13
N TYR A 24 1.62 6.63 9.23
CA TYR A 24 0.69 7.74 9.42
C TYR A 24 0.94 8.86 8.42
N PHE A 25 2.21 9.18 8.15
CA PHE A 25 2.57 10.14 7.11
C PHE A 25 2.06 9.70 5.73
N PHE A 26 2.12 8.39 5.44
CA PHE A 26 1.51 7.82 4.24
C PHE A 26 -0.01 8.07 4.18
N ILE A 27 -0.74 7.77 5.26
CA ILE A 27 -2.19 8.00 5.32
C ILE A 27 -2.53 9.48 5.09
N PHE A 28 -1.81 10.41 5.75
CA PHE A 28 -2.00 11.84 5.53
C PHE A 28 -1.66 12.26 4.10
N GLY A 29 -0.62 11.71 3.50
CA GLY A 29 -0.27 11.95 2.11
C GLY A 29 -1.34 11.46 1.13
N VAL A 30 -1.93 10.31 1.39
CA VAL A 30 -3.07 9.78 0.61
C VAL A 30 -4.28 10.71 0.70
N LEU A 31 -4.60 11.22 1.89
CA LEU A 31 -5.66 12.23 2.07
C LEU A 31 -5.31 13.54 1.32
N GLY A 32 -4.04 13.94 1.32
CA GLY A 32 -3.55 15.06 0.52
C GLY A 32 -3.73 14.85 -0.98
N ILE A 33 -3.39 13.67 -1.49
CA ILE A 33 -3.62 13.31 -2.90
C ILE A 33 -5.10 13.42 -3.24
N LEU A 34 -5.97 12.86 -2.41
CA LEU A 34 -7.43 12.92 -2.63
C LEU A 34 -7.94 14.37 -2.63
N SER A 35 -7.45 15.22 -1.70
CA SER A 35 -7.87 16.61 -1.62
C SER A 35 -7.47 17.45 -2.85
N VAL A 36 -6.37 17.10 -3.51
CA VAL A 36 -5.91 17.73 -4.75
C VAL A 36 -6.65 17.16 -5.97
N LEU A 37 -6.95 15.86 -5.97
CA LEU A 37 -7.67 15.22 -7.07
C LEU A 37 -9.08 15.81 -7.26
N ILE A 38 -9.79 16.11 -6.18
CA ILE A 38 -11.16 16.61 -6.22
C ILE A 38 -11.30 17.94 -7.00
N PRO A 39 -10.58 19.03 -6.69
CA PRO A 39 -10.65 20.25 -7.47
C PRO A 39 -10.05 20.09 -8.87
N TRP A 40 -9.00 19.31 -9.01
CA TRP A 40 -8.31 19.12 -10.29
C TRP A 40 -9.16 18.39 -11.33
N THR A 41 -10.01 17.48 -10.90
CA THR A 41 -10.98 16.83 -11.81
C THR A 41 -12.05 17.80 -12.29
N ARG A 42 -12.40 18.81 -11.49
CA ARG A 42 -13.42 19.81 -11.84
C ARG A 42 -12.93 20.79 -12.93
N ASP A 43 -11.66 21.19 -12.87
CA ASP A 43 -11.09 22.19 -13.79
C ASP A 43 -10.63 21.56 -15.13
N TRP A 44 -10.36 20.28 -15.16
CA TRP A 44 -9.84 19.55 -16.32
C TRP A 44 -10.91 18.75 -17.10
N ILE A 45 -12.16 18.91 -16.77
CA ILE A 45 -13.31 18.28 -17.44
C ILE A 45 -13.29 18.52 -18.96
N PHE A 46 -12.78 19.66 -19.41
CA PHE A 46 -12.77 20.02 -20.84
C PHE A 46 -11.86 19.15 -21.72
N TRP A 47 -10.79 18.56 -21.21
CA TRP A 47 -9.81 17.86 -22.04
C TRP A 47 -9.97 16.34 -22.03
N GLU A 48 -10.65 15.79 -21.05
CA GLU A 48 -10.64 14.33 -20.79
C GLU A 48 -12.01 13.67 -20.82
N ASN A 49 -13.07 14.42 -20.93
CA ASN A 49 -14.43 13.88 -21.02
C ASN A 49 -14.69 13.01 -22.25
N VAL A 50 -13.80 13.02 -23.20
CA VAL A 50 -14.05 12.34 -24.48
C VAL A 50 -13.72 10.86 -24.41
N ALA A 51 -12.89 10.40 -23.48
CA ALA A 51 -12.38 9.05 -23.62
C ALA A 51 -12.71 8.07 -22.49
N PHE A 52 -12.67 8.43 -21.19
CA PHE A 52 -12.74 7.38 -20.16
C PHE A 52 -13.25 7.87 -18.81
N ALA A 53 -14.29 7.21 -18.30
CA ALA A 53 -14.66 7.12 -16.87
C ALA A 53 -13.51 6.66 -15.95
N SER A 54 -12.37 6.42 -16.52
CA SER A 54 -11.15 5.89 -15.93
C SER A 54 -10.14 6.96 -15.55
N SER A 55 -10.35 8.23 -15.91
CA SER A 55 -9.35 9.29 -15.70
C SER A 55 -9.12 9.62 -14.23
N ILE A 56 -10.16 9.66 -13.42
CA ILE A 56 -10.05 9.96 -11.97
C ILE A 56 -9.24 8.87 -11.25
N PRO A 57 -9.62 7.58 -11.32
CA PRO A 57 -8.88 6.55 -10.62
C PRO A 57 -7.45 6.35 -11.16
N ILE A 58 -7.22 6.47 -12.46
CA ILE A 58 -5.87 6.23 -13.02
C ILE A 58 -4.86 7.27 -12.55
N ARG A 59 -5.24 8.54 -12.48
CA ARG A 59 -4.37 9.60 -11.96
C ARG A 59 -4.07 9.42 -10.49
N GLY A 60 -5.11 9.15 -9.70
CA GLY A 60 -4.96 8.88 -8.30
C GLY A 60 -4.04 7.69 -8.03
N VAL A 61 -4.20 6.60 -8.77
CA VAL A 61 -3.36 5.40 -8.69
C VAL A 61 -1.91 5.71 -9.05
N TYR A 62 -1.65 6.57 -10.02
CA TYR A 62 -0.30 6.93 -10.41
C TYR A 62 0.46 7.64 -9.27
N PHE A 63 -0.16 8.68 -8.70
CA PHE A 63 0.42 9.39 -7.55
C PHE A 63 0.50 8.50 -6.31
N LEU A 64 -0.52 7.69 -6.06
CA LEU A 64 -0.55 6.73 -4.95
C LEU A 64 0.64 5.77 -5.06
N ASN A 65 0.83 5.09 -6.19
CA ASN A 65 1.91 4.13 -6.38
C ASN A 65 3.30 4.76 -6.22
N LEU A 66 3.50 5.96 -6.74
CA LEU A 66 4.77 6.67 -6.61
C LEU A 66 5.07 7.00 -5.15
N PHE A 67 4.10 7.59 -4.46
CA PHE A 67 4.25 7.97 -3.06
C PHE A 67 4.39 6.74 -2.15
N GLN A 68 3.55 5.72 -2.37
CA GLN A 68 3.57 4.47 -1.64
C GLN A 68 4.89 3.73 -1.79
N SER A 69 5.45 3.68 -3.00
CA SER A 69 6.74 3.04 -3.26
C SER A 69 7.85 3.62 -2.40
N LEU A 70 7.93 4.94 -2.30
CA LEU A 70 8.90 5.61 -1.44
C LEU A 70 8.70 5.25 0.04
N ILE A 71 7.47 5.36 0.51
CA ILE A 71 7.16 5.10 1.92
C ILE A 71 7.39 3.65 2.31
N VAL A 72 7.04 2.68 1.46
CA VAL A 72 7.30 1.25 1.69
C VAL A 72 8.79 0.99 1.86
N ILE A 73 9.63 1.54 0.98
CA ILE A 73 11.10 1.40 1.09
C ILE A 73 11.59 1.93 2.45
N PHE A 74 11.19 3.14 2.82
CA PHE A 74 11.63 3.75 4.09
C PHE A 74 11.13 2.97 5.31
N ILE A 75 9.90 2.48 5.31
CA ILE A 75 9.36 1.67 6.41
C ILE A 75 10.14 0.36 6.55
N ILE A 76 10.42 -0.33 5.45
CA ILE A 76 11.19 -1.57 5.45
C ILE A 76 12.61 -1.32 5.98
N CYS A 77 13.28 -0.27 5.51
CA CYS A 77 14.60 0.12 6.00
C CYS A 77 14.59 0.42 7.51
N ASP A 78 13.58 1.14 8.01
CA ASP A 78 13.45 1.46 9.43
C ASP A 78 13.20 0.21 10.30
N ILE A 79 12.32 -0.68 9.85
CA ILE A 79 12.03 -1.94 10.53
C ILE A 79 13.28 -2.83 10.57
N GLU A 80 13.99 -3.00 9.45
CA GLU A 80 15.20 -3.82 9.38
C GLU A 80 16.35 -3.22 10.21
N ARG A 81 16.51 -1.90 10.20
CA ARG A 81 17.46 -1.21 11.06
C ARG A 81 17.20 -1.48 12.55
N LYS A 82 15.94 -1.50 12.97
CA LYS A 82 15.55 -1.82 14.35
C LYS A 82 15.82 -3.29 14.71
N ARG A 83 15.64 -4.21 13.74
CA ARG A 83 15.92 -5.64 13.93
C ARG A 83 17.40 -5.97 14.04
N ARG A 84 18.26 -5.20 13.39
CA ARG A 84 19.72 -5.40 13.44
C ARG A 84 20.34 -5.04 14.81
N LYS A 85 19.60 -4.41 15.71
CA LYS A 85 20.05 -4.17 17.09
C LYS A 85 20.19 -5.51 17.82
N ALA A 86 21.31 -5.69 18.55
CA ALA A 86 21.67 -6.95 19.20
C ALA A 86 20.55 -7.55 20.07
N GLU A 87 19.94 -6.69 20.91
CA GLU A 87 18.84 -7.10 21.81
C GLU A 87 17.62 -7.69 21.06
N THR A 88 17.28 -7.14 19.89
CA THR A 88 16.15 -7.63 19.10
C THR A 88 16.49 -8.93 18.37
N ARG A 89 17.76 -9.08 17.97
CA ARG A 89 18.25 -10.27 17.28
C ARG A 89 18.23 -11.52 18.16
N GLU A 90 18.59 -11.41 19.42
CA GLU A 90 18.55 -12.52 20.39
C GLU A 90 17.11 -13.03 20.58
N VAL A 91 16.14 -12.11 20.77
CA VAL A 91 14.72 -12.48 20.93
C VAL A 91 14.15 -13.14 19.67
N LEU A 92 14.58 -12.69 18.49
CA LEU A 92 14.10 -13.25 17.22
C LEU A 92 14.69 -14.66 16.94
N SER A 93 15.94 -14.94 17.37
CA SER A 93 16.60 -16.21 17.14
C SER A 93 15.98 -17.39 17.91
N VAL A 94 15.26 -17.12 18.99
CA VAL A 94 14.61 -18.13 19.84
C VAL A 94 13.24 -18.56 19.30
N ARG A 95 12.71 -17.90 18.26
CA ARG A 95 11.39 -18.23 17.72
C ARG A 95 11.43 -19.56 16.92
N PRO A 96 10.55 -20.52 17.22
CA PRO A 96 10.45 -21.78 16.49
C PRO A 96 9.66 -21.58 15.16
N ILE A 97 10.14 -20.69 14.29
CA ILE A 97 9.51 -20.38 13.00
C ILE A 97 10.53 -20.68 11.90
N SER A 98 10.12 -21.38 10.84
CA SER A 98 10.99 -21.62 9.70
C SER A 98 11.34 -20.30 8.98
N ASN A 99 12.53 -20.23 8.38
CA ASN A 99 12.97 -19.03 7.64
C ASN A 99 11.98 -18.63 6.53
N ARG A 100 11.34 -19.61 5.89
CA ARG A 100 10.32 -19.36 4.85
C ARG A 100 9.05 -18.71 5.44
N GLN A 101 8.59 -19.20 6.57
CA GLN A 101 7.42 -18.65 7.26
C GLN A 101 7.70 -17.25 7.79
N SER A 102 8.90 -17.00 8.29
CA SER A 102 9.32 -15.66 8.72
C SER A 102 9.31 -14.68 7.55
N LEU A 103 9.91 -15.05 6.42
CA LEU A 103 9.97 -14.20 5.22
C LEU A 103 8.56 -13.91 4.66
N LEU A 104 7.72 -14.94 4.55
CA LEU A 104 6.32 -14.77 4.11
C LEU A 104 5.52 -13.93 5.11
N GLY A 105 5.75 -14.11 6.41
CA GLY A 105 5.13 -13.32 7.46
C GLY A 105 5.49 -11.83 7.36
N GLU A 106 6.75 -11.51 7.12
CA GLU A 106 7.23 -10.15 6.88
C GLU A 106 6.62 -9.55 5.62
N PHE A 107 6.68 -10.26 4.51
CA PHE A 107 6.16 -9.80 3.23
C PHE A 107 4.66 -9.51 3.31
N LEU A 108 3.86 -10.48 3.76
CA LEU A 108 2.41 -10.31 3.89
C LEU A 108 2.03 -9.32 4.99
N GLY A 109 2.80 -9.26 6.07
CA GLY A 109 2.58 -8.33 7.17
C GLY A 109 2.78 -6.87 6.78
N ILE A 110 3.67 -6.58 5.84
CA ILE A 110 3.87 -5.25 5.26
C ILE A 110 2.79 -4.99 4.20
N LEU A 111 2.52 -5.94 3.33
CA LEU A 111 1.59 -5.80 2.22
C LEU A 111 0.15 -5.51 2.69
N VAL A 112 -0.34 -6.22 3.71
CA VAL A 112 -1.74 -6.11 4.17
C VAL A 112 -2.14 -4.69 4.61
N PRO A 113 -1.39 -3.94 5.45
CA PRO A 113 -1.77 -2.59 5.84
C PRO A 113 -1.81 -1.61 4.66
N PHE A 114 -0.87 -1.69 3.74
CA PHE A 114 -0.84 -0.84 2.55
C PHE A 114 -1.99 -1.15 1.61
N LEU A 115 -2.23 -2.44 1.32
CA LEU A 115 -3.35 -2.87 0.50
C LEU A 115 -4.70 -2.43 1.08
N ALA A 116 -4.85 -2.42 2.41
CA ALA A 116 -6.06 -1.90 3.05
C ALA A 116 -6.27 -0.41 2.76
N VAL A 117 -5.21 0.41 2.80
CA VAL A 117 -5.28 1.83 2.44
C VAL A 117 -5.59 2.00 0.95
N ASP A 118 -5.00 1.19 0.08
CA ASP A 118 -5.25 1.22 -1.36
C ASP A 118 -6.72 0.91 -1.69
N ILE A 119 -7.30 -0.09 -1.04
CA ILE A 119 -8.72 -0.43 -1.21
C ILE A 119 -9.60 0.74 -0.75
N ILE A 120 -9.31 1.35 0.39
CA ILE A 120 -10.05 2.52 0.88
C ILE A 120 -9.92 3.68 -0.12
N PHE A 121 -8.72 3.94 -0.63
CA PHE A 121 -8.48 4.96 -1.65
C PHE A 121 -9.34 4.73 -2.90
N MET A 122 -9.40 3.49 -3.40
CA MET A 122 -10.21 3.16 -4.57
C MET A 122 -11.72 3.31 -4.30
N ILE A 123 -12.19 2.96 -3.10
CA ILE A 123 -13.59 3.20 -2.70
C ILE A 123 -13.88 4.70 -2.70
N VAL A 124 -12.99 5.53 -2.17
CA VAL A 124 -13.16 6.99 -2.17
C VAL A 124 -13.17 7.54 -3.60
N CYS A 125 -12.33 7.03 -4.49
CA CYS A 125 -12.37 7.42 -5.92
C CYS A 125 -13.72 7.09 -6.58
N VAL A 126 -14.32 5.94 -6.25
CA VAL A 126 -15.66 5.57 -6.72
C VAL A 126 -16.71 6.55 -6.19
N VAL A 127 -16.67 6.87 -4.89
CA VAL A 127 -17.60 7.81 -4.26
C VAL A 127 -17.49 9.21 -4.89
N ILE A 128 -16.27 9.68 -5.13
CA ILE A 128 -16.02 10.97 -5.82
C ILE A 128 -16.63 10.93 -7.22
N GLY A 129 -16.43 9.85 -7.98
CA GLY A 129 -17.00 9.69 -9.31
C GLY A 129 -18.53 9.70 -9.33
N VAL A 130 -19.18 9.17 -8.28
CA VAL A 130 -20.65 9.22 -8.14
C VAL A 130 -21.16 10.64 -7.84
N ILE A 131 -20.39 11.41 -7.06
CA ILE A 131 -20.79 12.79 -6.67
C ILE A 131 -20.62 13.78 -7.83
N ILE A 132 -19.68 13.55 -8.72
CA ILE A 132 -19.45 14.43 -9.88
C ILE A 132 -20.37 13.98 -11.02
N PRO A 133 -21.42 14.76 -11.37
CA PRO A 133 -22.52 14.31 -12.24
C PRO A 133 -22.11 14.01 -13.70
N ASP A 134 -20.98 14.55 -14.15
CA ASP A 134 -20.52 14.40 -15.54
C ASP A 134 -19.54 13.23 -15.74
N SER A 135 -19.26 12.44 -14.70
CA SER A 135 -18.31 11.34 -14.76
C SER A 135 -19.02 9.99 -14.68
N PRO A 136 -19.05 9.20 -15.75
CA PRO A 136 -19.62 7.85 -15.69
C PRO A 136 -18.75 6.96 -14.80
N VAL A 137 -19.34 6.42 -13.72
CA VAL A 137 -18.64 5.53 -12.79
C VAL A 137 -18.65 4.11 -13.32
N ASN A 138 -17.47 3.56 -13.52
CA ASN A 138 -17.30 2.16 -13.90
C ASN A 138 -16.53 1.39 -12.82
N LEU A 139 -17.23 0.57 -12.06
CA LEU A 139 -16.65 -0.23 -10.97
C LEU A 139 -15.60 -1.25 -11.50
N TRP A 140 -15.81 -1.80 -12.69
CA TRP A 140 -14.87 -2.74 -13.30
C TRP A 140 -13.53 -2.10 -13.63
N VAL A 141 -13.54 -0.85 -14.04
CA VAL A 141 -12.30 -0.10 -14.32
C VAL A 141 -11.52 0.15 -13.04
N ASN A 142 -12.20 0.50 -11.94
CA ASN A 142 -11.56 0.67 -10.64
C ASN A 142 -10.95 -0.65 -10.13
N LEU A 143 -11.68 -1.75 -10.22
CA LEU A 143 -11.17 -3.07 -9.86
C LEU A 143 -10.00 -3.50 -10.75
N PHE A 144 -10.08 -3.23 -12.05
CA PHE A 144 -9.01 -3.52 -13.00
C PHE A 144 -7.72 -2.77 -12.62
N TYR A 145 -7.78 -1.48 -12.30
CA TYR A 145 -6.60 -0.73 -11.87
C TYR A 145 -6.04 -1.19 -10.52
N LEU A 146 -6.89 -1.57 -9.59
CA LEU A 146 -6.43 -2.16 -8.33
C LEU A 146 -5.63 -3.43 -8.58
N LEU A 147 -6.13 -4.32 -9.42
CA LEU A 147 -5.50 -5.63 -9.68
C LEU A 147 -4.29 -5.56 -10.61
N THR A 148 -4.28 -4.64 -11.59
CA THR A 148 -3.22 -4.59 -12.62
C THR A 148 -2.14 -3.56 -12.35
N LEU A 149 -2.43 -2.49 -11.62
CA LEU A 149 -1.47 -1.41 -11.35
C LEU A 149 -1.08 -1.35 -9.88
N VAL A 150 -2.05 -1.28 -8.96
CA VAL A 150 -1.75 -1.06 -7.53
C VAL A 150 -1.12 -2.30 -6.90
N LEU A 151 -1.78 -3.44 -6.99
CA LEU A 151 -1.34 -4.67 -6.36
C LEU A 151 0.01 -5.17 -6.90
N PRO A 152 0.27 -5.24 -8.22
CA PRO A 152 1.57 -5.64 -8.71
C PRO A 152 2.70 -4.68 -8.33
N ALA A 153 2.44 -3.36 -8.34
CA ALA A 153 3.42 -2.37 -7.92
C ALA A 153 3.79 -2.54 -6.43
N LEU A 154 2.79 -2.70 -5.56
CA LEU A 154 3.00 -2.92 -4.13
C LEU A 154 3.75 -4.23 -3.86
N VAL A 155 3.36 -5.33 -4.50
CA VAL A 155 4.03 -6.64 -4.41
C VAL A 155 5.50 -6.53 -4.84
N PHE A 156 5.74 -5.92 -6.00
CA PHE A 156 7.09 -5.76 -6.54
C PHE A 156 7.98 -4.94 -5.63
N ILE A 157 7.53 -3.74 -5.22
CA ILE A 157 8.37 -2.85 -4.40
C ILE A 157 8.63 -3.44 -3.00
N THR A 158 7.64 -4.09 -2.40
CA THR A 158 7.80 -4.76 -1.11
C THR A 158 8.80 -5.91 -1.21
N GLY A 159 8.65 -6.76 -2.22
CA GLY A 159 9.57 -7.89 -2.46
C GLY A 159 11.00 -7.43 -2.73
N LEU A 160 11.17 -6.46 -3.62
CA LEU A 160 12.48 -5.90 -3.96
C LEU A 160 13.14 -5.24 -2.73
N SER A 161 12.40 -4.46 -1.97
CA SER A 161 12.93 -3.78 -0.79
C SER A 161 13.36 -4.76 0.30
N LEU A 162 12.59 -5.83 0.54
CA LEU A 162 12.98 -6.88 1.47
C LEU A 162 14.23 -7.62 0.99
N LEU A 163 14.32 -7.92 -0.31
CA LEU A 163 15.48 -8.60 -0.89
C LEU A 163 16.75 -7.76 -0.73
N VAL A 164 16.71 -6.49 -1.10
CA VAL A 164 17.86 -5.58 -0.99
C VAL A 164 18.32 -5.40 0.46
N ASN A 165 17.39 -5.31 1.42
CA ASN A 165 17.75 -5.15 2.83
C ASN A 165 18.29 -6.43 3.49
N LYS A 166 18.11 -7.60 2.88
CA LYS A 166 18.63 -8.89 3.40
C LYS A 166 19.94 -9.32 2.76
N LEU A 167 20.36 -8.70 1.66
CA LEU A 167 21.69 -8.82 1.08
C LEU A 167 22.71 -8.00 1.88
#